data_d8861ddc4ca735f588534c36657a9092
#
_entry.id   d8861ddc4ca735f588534c36657a9092
#
_cell.length_a   1.000
_cell.length_b   1.000
_cell.length_c   1.000
_cell.angle_alpha   90.00
_cell.angle_beta   90.00
_cell.angle_gamma   90.00
#
_symmetry.space_group_name_H-M   'P 1'
#
loop_
_entity.id
_entity.type
_entity.pdbx_description
1 polymer ?
#
loop_
_entity_poly.entity_id
_entity_poly.type
_entity_poly.pdbx_seq_one_letter_code
_entity_poly.pdbx_strand_id
1 'polypeptide(L)'
;MQEILAQVFSFVWGVWRHRWLALIVSWSVAIAGWAWVWQLPESYVATARVYVDTNSLLKPLLQGLTIQPNTQDRIGLLSRTLLSRPNLEKLMRMTDLDLEVSGPAEQALLISSLKDSISLYSGEQKAQSLYTIDVEHPDRETAKRIAQALLTIFIEGSLSGKREDADGSLDYLDEKIQEYED
;
A
#
# COMPACT_ATOMS: atom_id res chain seq x y z
N MET A 1 -28.24 -21.99 -41.54
CA MET A 1 -28.19 -22.70 -40.25
C MET A 1 -27.77 -24.17 -40.39
N GLN A 2 -28.15 -24.89 -41.46
CA GLN A 2 -27.76 -26.29 -41.66
C GLN A 2 -26.27 -26.49 -41.95
N GLU A 3 -25.61 -25.55 -42.63
CA GLU A 3 -24.19 -25.65 -42.92
C GLU A 3 -23.30 -25.52 -41.67
N ILE A 4 -23.70 -24.65 -40.74
CA ILE A 4 -22.97 -24.49 -39.46
C ILE A 4 -23.06 -25.74 -38.59
N LEU A 5 -24.25 -26.37 -38.58
CA LEU A 5 -24.48 -27.64 -37.87
C LEU A 5 -23.67 -28.79 -38.48
N ALA A 6 -23.60 -28.88 -39.82
CA ALA A 6 -22.80 -29.89 -40.50
C ALA A 6 -21.30 -29.72 -40.24
N GLN A 7 -20.83 -28.48 -40.18
CA GLN A 7 -19.44 -28.16 -39.89
C GLN A 7 -19.07 -28.51 -38.43
N VAL A 8 -19.94 -28.21 -37.47
CA VAL A 8 -19.76 -28.61 -36.07
C VAL A 8 -19.77 -30.13 -35.91
N PHE A 9 -20.69 -30.83 -36.62
CA PHE A 9 -20.75 -32.29 -36.55
C PHE A 9 -19.53 -32.99 -37.15
N SER A 10 -18.95 -32.46 -38.23
CA SER A 10 -17.69 -32.99 -38.79
C SER A 10 -16.50 -32.77 -37.88
N PHE A 11 -16.46 -31.65 -37.17
CA PHE A 11 -15.43 -31.40 -36.14
C PHE A 11 -15.54 -32.37 -34.96
N VAL A 12 -16.75 -32.59 -34.45
CA VAL A 12 -17.00 -33.50 -33.33
C VAL A 12 -16.64 -34.95 -33.71
N TRP A 13 -16.92 -35.36 -34.95
CA TRP A 13 -16.60 -36.71 -35.42
C TRP A 13 -15.08 -36.90 -35.64
N GLY A 14 -14.39 -35.87 -36.11
CA GLY A 14 -12.93 -35.83 -36.20
C GLY A 14 -12.24 -35.96 -34.83
N VAL A 15 -12.76 -35.27 -33.82
CA VAL A 15 -12.28 -35.35 -32.42
C VAL A 15 -12.54 -36.74 -31.83
N TRP A 16 -13.69 -37.39 -32.12
CA TRP A 16 -13.97 -38.74 -31.61
C TRP A 16 -13.02 -39.80 -32.19
N ARG A 17 -12.61 -39.67 -33.45
CA ARG A 17 -11.65 -40.57 -34.08
C ARG A 17 -10.25 -40.50 -33.47
N HIS A 18 -9.88 -39.31 -32.98
CA HIS A 18 -8.58 -39.05 -32.35
C HIS A 18 -8.70 -38.80 -30.83
N ARG A 19 -9.71 -39.37 -30.18
CA ARG A 19 -10.02 -39.20 -28.75
C ARG A 19 -8.79 -39.38 -27.83
N TRP A 20 -7.92 -40.33 -28.14
CA TRP A 20 -6.71 -40.57 -27.36
C TRP A 20 -5.69 -39.44 -27.51
N LEU A 21 -5.52 -38.89 -28.71
CA LEU A 21 -4.66 -37.72 -28.92
C LEU A 21 -5.23 -36.48 -28.25
N ALA A 22 -6.53 -36.24 -28.33
CA ALA A 22 -7.22 -35.15 -27.68
C ALA A 22 -7.07 -35.23 -26.15
N LEU A 23 -7.17 -36.44 -25.57
CA LEU A 23 -6.93 -36.64 -24.13
C LEU A 23 -5.47 -36.35 -23.75
N ILE A 24 -4.51 -36.85 -24.53
CA ILE A 24 -3.08 -36.61 -24.24
C ILE A 24 -2.75 -35.12 -24.30
N VAL A 25 -3.24 -34.41 -25.32
CA VAL A 25 -3.03 -32.96 -25.45
C VAL A 25 -3.71 -32.21 -24.31
N SER A 26 -4.95 -32.54 -23.97
CA SER A 26 -5.66 -31.92 -22.86
C SER A 26 -4.93 -32.13 -21.51
N TRP A 27 -4.47 -33.35 -21.25
CA TRP A 27 -3.69 -33.67 -20.06
C TRP A 27 -2.34 -32.94 -20.03
N SER A 28 -1.65 -32.87 -21.18
CA SER A 28 -0.38 -32.13 -21.28
C SER A 28 -0.55 -30.64 -20.98
N VAL A 29 -1.61 -30.01 -21.51
CA VAL A 29 -1.91 -28.61 -21.23
C VAL A 29 -2.31 -28.41 -19.77
N ALA A 30 -3.11 -29.32 -19.21
CA ALA A 30 -3.50 -29.25 -17.79
C ALA A 30 -2.29 -29.38 -16.85
N ILE A 31 -1.39 -30.34 -17.12
CA ILE A 31 -0.16 -30.53 -16.32
C ILE A 31 0.75 -29.32 -16.47
N ALA A 32 0.95 -28.80 -17.69
CA ALA A 32 1.76 -27.62 -17.93
C ALA A 32 1.19 -26.38 -17.21
N GLY A 33 -0.14 -26.19 -17.28
CA GLY A 33 -0.83 -25.10 -16.56
C GLY A 33 -0.69 -25.24 -15.04
N TRP A 34 -0.83 -26.46 -14.52
CA TRP A 34 -0.68 -26.71 -13.07
C TRP A 34 0.76 -26.49 -12.60
N ALA A 35 1.74 -26.96 -13.36
CA ALA A 35 3.16 -26.71 -13.06
C ALA A 35 3.51 -25.21 -13.10
N TRP A 36 2.88 -24.46 -14.01
CA TRP A 36 3.01 -23.00 -14.08
C TRP A 36 2.43 -22.31 -12.82
N VAL A 37 1.24 -22.69 -12.41
CA VAL A 37 0.60 -22.13 -11.20
C VAL A 37 1.42 -22.43 -9.94
N TRP A 38 2.04 -23.59 -9.87
CA TRP A 38 2.86 -23.99 -8.72
C TRP A 38 4.15 -23.17 -8.58
N GLN A 39 4.60 -22.52 -9.66
CA GLN A 39 5.76 -21.62 -9.64
C GLN A 39 5.39 -20.18 -9.29
N LEU A 40 4.10 -19.83 -9.17
CA LEU A 40 3.72 -18.48 -8.75
C LEU A 40 4.08 -18.29 -7.27
N PRO A 41 4.85 -17.24 -6.95
CA PRO A 41 5.14 -16.91 -5.55
C PRO A 41 3.84 -16.52 -4.84
N GLU A 42 3.64 -17.09 -3.67
CA GLU A 42 2.55 -16.66 -2.80
C GLU A 42 2.86 -15.25 -2.29
N SER A 43 1.91 -14.31 -2.38
CA SER A 43 2.01 -12.99 -1.77
C SER A 43 0.82 -12.76 -0.87
N TYR A 44 1.09 -12.33 0.35
CA TYR A 44 0.09 -11.97 1.35
C TYR A 44 0.01 -10.46 1.46
N VAL A 45 -1.20 -9.93 1.46
CA VAL A 45 -1.45 -8.50 1.65
C VAL A 45 -1.96 -8.27 3.06
N ALA A 46 -1.21 -7.50 3.85
CA ALA A 46 -1.65 -7.01 5.14
C ALA A 46 -2.18 -5.59 4.99
N THR A 47 -3.45 -5.38 5.33
CA THR A 47 -4.12 -4.08 5.23
C THR A 47 -4.28 -3.45 6.60
N ALA A 48 -3.73 -2.25 6.79
CA ALA A 48 -3.99 -1.40 7.94
C ALA A 48 -4.84 -0.19 7.53
N ARG A 49 -5.86 0.14 8.33
CA ARG A 49 -6.72 1.30 8.10
C ARG A 49 -6.60 2.29 9.24
N VAL A 50 -6.35 3.54 8.88
CA VAL A 50 -6.18 4.63 9.84
C VAL A 50 -7.21 5.70 9.58
N TYR A 51 -7.94 6.07 10.62
CA TYR A 51 -8.82 7.22 10.59
C TYR A 51 -8.08 8.43 11.17
N VAL A 52 -7.88 9.46 10.34
CA VAL A 52 -7.25 10.71 10.77
C VAL A 52 -8.31 11.80 10.76
N ASP A 53 -8.69 12.29 11.93
CA ASP A 53 -9.58 13.44 12.02
C ASP A 53 -8.82 14.72 11.59
N THR A 54 -9.07 15.13 10.35
CA THR A 54 -8.52 16.35 9.76
C THR A 54 -9.44 17.57 9.97
N ASN A 55 -10.50 17.44 10.75
CA ASN A 55 -11.39 18.57 11.07
C ASN A 55 -10.74 19.47 12.11
N SER A 56 -9.88 20.37 11.64
CA SER A 56 -9.39 21.48 12.46
C SER A 56 -10.57 22.38 12.86
N LEU A 57 -10.65 22.77 14.13
CA LEU A 57 -11.65 23.71 14.65
C LEU A 57 -11.56 25.09 13.96
N LEU A 58 -10.47 25.36 13.25
CA LEU A 58 -10.24 26.60 12.51
C LEU A 58 -10.81 26.57 11.08
N LYS A 59 -11.20 25.40 10.56
CA LYS A 59 -11.79 25.28 9.21
C LYS A 59 -12.98 26.22 8.96
N PRO A 60 -13.93 26.39 9.89
CA PRO A 60 -15.07 27.29 9.67
C PRO A 60 -14.68 28.77 9.56
N LEU A 61 -13.56 29.16 10.20
CA LEU A 61 -13.12 30.57 10.23
C LEU A 61 -12.32 30.97 8.98
N LEU A 62 -11.77 29.97 8.27
CA LEU A 62 -10.92 30.14 7.07
C LEU A 62 -11.63 29.78 5.76
N GLN A 63 -12.94 29.45 5.82
CA GLN A 63 -13.73 29.16 4.62
C GLN A 63 -13.80 30.42 3.75
N GLY A 64 -13.10 30.40 2.64
CA GLY A 64 -13.07 31.49 1.65
C GLY A 64 -11.69 32.03 1.33
N LEU A 65 -10.67 31.73 2.12
CA LEU A 65 -9.30 32.25 1.95
C LEU A 65 -8.26 31.21 1.55
N THR A 66 -8.58 29.91 1.62
CA THR A 66 -7.62 28.85 1.33
C THR A 66 -8.07 27.99 0.16
N ILE A 67 -7.18 27.81 -0.80
CA ILE A 67 -7.26 26.77 -1.83
C ILE A 67 -7.21 25.44 -1.10
N GLN A 68 -8.27 24.63 -1.16
CA GLN A 68 -8.27 23.29 -0.59
C GLN A 68 -7.28 22.45 -1.39
N PRO A 69 -6.17 21.98 -0.78
CA PRO A 69 -5.24 21.10 -1.49
C PRO A 69 -5.98 19.81 -1.83
N ASN A 70 -5.79 19.34 -3.06
CA ASN A 70 -6.38 18.11 -3.57
C ASN A 70 -6.00 16.93 -2.67
N THR A 71 -6.94 16.04 -2.39
CA THR A 71 -6.71 14.83 -1.57
C THR A 71 -5.54 14.00 -2.10
N GLN A 72 -5.36 13.97 -3.41
CA GLN A 72 -4.27 13.28 -4.10
C GLN A 72 -2.89 13.82 -3.70
N ASP A 73 -2.76 15.15 -3.59
CA ASP A 73 -1.49 15.79 -3.21
C ASP A 73 -1.13 15.47 -1.75
N ARG A 74 -2.13 15.38 -0.88
CA ARG A 74 -1.92 14.99 0.54
C ARG A 74 -1.45 13.54 0.67
N ILE A 75 -2.01 12.61 -0.11
CA ILE A 75 -1.58 11.21 -0.11
C ILE A 75 -0.14 11.13 -0.61
N GLY A 76 0.20 11.84 -1.66
CA GLY A 76 1.55 11.89 -2.20
C GLY A 76 2.57 12.40 -1.19
N LEU A 77 2.23 13.41 -0.39
CA LEU A 77 3.06 13.95 0.67
C LEU A 77 3.22 12.94 1.82
N LEU A 78 2.13 12.35 2.30
CA LEU A 78 2.14 11.34 3.35
C LEU A 78 2.94 10.10 2.93
N SER A 79 2.75 9.63 1.70
CA SER A 79 3.51 8.51 1.15
C SER A 79 5.01 8.80 1.13
N ARG A 80 5.42 9.97 0.63
CA ARG A 80 6.83 10.39 0.60
C ARG A 80 7.43 10.49 2.00
N THR A 81 6.68 11.00 2.96
CA THR A 81 7.14 11.14 4.35
C THR A 81 7.23 9.78 5.04
N LEU A 82 6.19 8.95 4.91
CA LEU A 82 6.12 7.64 5.54
C LEU A 82 7.17 6.67 4.95
N LEU A 83 7.34 6.69 3.62
CA LEU A 83 8.31 5.87 2.90
C LEU A 83 9.67 6.56 2.72
N SER A 84 9.97 7.56 3.55
CA SER A 84 11.29 8.18 3.59
C SER A 84 12.33 7.19 4.13
N ARG A 85 13.58 7.33 3.68
CA ARG A 85 14.66 6.42 4.07
C ARG A 85 14.80 6.25 5.58
N PRO A 86 14.78 7.30 6.42
CA PRO A 86 14.89 7.13 7.87
C PRO A 86 13.72 6.33 8.47
N ASN A 87 12.50 6.49 7.95
CA ASN A 87 11.35 5.74 8.40
C ASN A 87 11.42 4.26 7.98
N LEU A 88 11.90 3.97 6.77
CA LEU A 88 12.13 2.60 6.31
C LEU A 88 13.26 1.90 7.09
N GLU A 89 14.33 2.62 7.44
CA GLU A 89 15.38 2.10 8.32
C GLU A 89 14.85 1.83 9.75
N LYS A 90 13.96 2.69 10.26
CA LYS A 90 13.26 2.47 11.54
C LYS A 90 12.35 1.25 11.44
N LEU A 91 11.60 1.12 10.35
CA LEU A 91 10.73 -0.01 10.06
C LEU A 91 11.51 -1.32 10.06
N MET A 92 12.63 -1.40 9.36
CA MET A 92 13.50 -2.58 9.31
C MET A 92 13.94 -3.02 10.71
N ARG A 93 14.35 -2.06 11.56
CA ARG A 93 14.72 -2.36 12.96
C ARG A 93 13.56 -2.84 13.81
N MET A 94 12.35 -2.32 13.59
CA MET A 94 11.16 -2.73 14.34
C MET A 94 10.63 -4.11 13.93
N THR A 95 10.98 -4.56 12.73
CA THR A 95 10.54 -5.84 12.15
C THR A 95 11.63 -6.91 12.12
N ASP A 96 12.83 -6.60 12.65
CA ASP A 96 14.01 -7.45 12.63
C ASP A 96 14.53 -7.81 11.22
N LEU A 97 14.08 -7.11 10.20
CA LEU A 97 14.54 -7.30 8.81
C LEU A 97 15.98 -6.82 8.59
N ASP A 98 16.50 -5.99 9.47
CA ASP A 98 17.89 -5.56 9.46
C ASP A 98 18.86 -6.70 9.81
N LEU A 99 18.41 -7.74 10.51
CA LEU A 99 19.19 -8.92 10.86
C LEU A 99 19.41 -9.86 9.65
N GLU A 100 18.55 -9.77 8.64
CA GLU A 100 18.63 -10.58 7.43
C GLU A 100 19.65 -10.02 6.42
N VAL A 101 20.19 -8.81 6.66
CA VAL A 101 21.01 -8.06 5.71
C VAL A 101 22.42 -7.88 6.25
N SER A 102 23.41 -8.32 5.49
CA SER A 102 24.82 -8.32 5.94
C SER A 102 25.66 -7.16 5.43
N GLY A 103 25.06 -6.22 4.66
CA GLY A 103 25.83 -5.12 4.07
C GLY A 103 25.01 -3.94 3.56
N PRO A 104 25.68 -2.79 3.34
CA PRO A 104 24.99 -1.54 2.93
C PRO A 104 24.31 -1.65 1.56
N ALA A 105 24.83 -2.48 0.65
CA ALA A 105 24.24 -2.71 -0.67
C ALA A 105 22.92 -3.51 -0.56
N GLU A 106 22.92 -4.60 0.24
CA GLU A 106 21.72 -5.40 0.50
C GLU A 106 20.66 -4.58 1.24
N GLN A 107 21.08 -3.75 2.20
CA GLN A 107 20.18 -2.84 2.89
C GLN A 107 19.48 -1.88 1.92
N ALA A 108 20.21 -1.33 0.95
CA ALA A 108 19.62 -0.45 -0.05
C ALA A 108 18.60 -1.18 -0.95
N LEU A 109 18.88 -2.43 -1.32
CA LEU A 109 17.96 -3.27 -2.07
C LEU A 109 16.70 -3.60 -1.27
N LEU A 110 16.85 -3.95 0.00
CA LEU A 110 15.71 -4.23 0.89
C LEU A 110 14.84 -2.99 1.10
N ILE A 111 15.44 -1.80 1.28
CA ILE A 111 14.71 -0.54 1.35
C ILE A 111 13.91 -0.28 0.08
N SER A 112 14.50 -0.54 -1.10
CA SER A 112 13.76 -0.37 -2.36
C SER A 112 12.62 -1.36 -2.52
N SER A 113 12.84 -2.64 -2.19
CA SER A 113 11.78 -3.65 -2.24
C SER A 113 10.64 -3.38 -1.25
N LEU A 114 10.95 -2.95 -0.03
CA LEU A 114 9.96 -2.51 0.95
C LEU A 114 9.14 -1.33 0.44
N LYS A 115 9.80 -0.36 -0.18
CA LYS A 115 9.11 0.80 -0.75
C LYS A 115 8.13 0.41 -1.86
N ASP A 116 8.49 -0.56 -2.70
CA ASP A 116 7.65 -1.04 -3.80
C ASP A 116 6.51 -1.95 -3.31
N SER A 117 6.70 -2.64 -2.19
CA SER A 117 5.71 -3.53 -1.58
C SER A 117 4.67 -2.79 -0.71
N ILE A 118 4.87 -1.50 -0.42
CA ILE A 118 3.97 -0.71 0.41
C ILE A 118 3.18 0.26 -0.45
N SER A 119 1.85 0.15 -0.40
CA SER A 119 0.92 1.03 -1.11
C SER A 119 0.02 1.79 -0.15
N LEU A 120 -0.13 3.10 -0.37
CA LEU A 120 -1.04 3.94 0.40
C LEU A 120 -2.19 4.43 -0.48
N TYR A 121 -3.41 4.28 0.04
CA TYR A 121 -4.63 4.76 -0.61
C TYR A 121 -5.44 5.60 0.37
N SER A 122 -6.15 6.59 -0.17
CA SER A 122 -7.24 7.24 0.57
C SER A 122 -8.53 6.48 0.28
N GLY A 123 -9.33 6.24 1.30
CA GLY A 123 -10.66 5.68 1.13
C GLY A 123 -11.53 6.55 0.21
N GLU A 124 -12.58 5.92 -0.36
CA GLU A 124 -13.49 6.53 -1.33
C GLU A 124 -14.00 7.91 -0.91
N GLN A 125 -14.33 8.73 -1.90
CA GLN A 125 -14.65 10.16 -1.87
C GLN A 125 -15.54 10.69 -0.72
N LYS A 126 -16.23 9.83 0.04
CA LYS A 126 -17.07 10.22 1.19
C LYS A 126 -16.36 10.18 2.54
N ALA A 127 -15.21 9.54 2.65
CA ALA A 127 -14.43 9.44 3.89
C ALA A 127 -13.01 9.99 3.70
N GLN A 128 -12.89 11.30 3.49
CA GLN A 128 -11.61 12.02 3.28
C GLN A 128 -10.58 11.84 4.41
N SER A 129 -10.96 11.16 5.48
CA SER A 129 -10.15 10.96 6.68
C SER A 129 -9.66 9.51 6.85
N LEU A 130 -9.98 8.59 5.91
CA LEU A 130 -9.58 7.20 5.99
C LEU A 130 -8.39 6.93 5.08
N TYR A 131 -7.28 6.53 5.66
CA TYR A 131 -6.09 6.09 4.96
C TYR A 131 -5.97 4.58 5.08
N THR A 132 -5.68 3.91 3.97
CA THR A 132 -5.43 2.48 3.91
C THR A 132 -3.98 2.26 3.50
N ILE A 133 -3.29 1.44 4.26
CA ILE A 133 -1.91 1.03 4.03
C ILE A 133 -1.94 -0.45 3.72
N ASP A 134 -1.55 -0.84 2.51
CA ASP A 134 -1.40 -2.22 2.08
C ASP A 134 0.07 -2.57 2.00
N VAL A 135 0.42 -3.70 2.57
CA VAL A 135 1.78 -4.25 2.59
C VAL A 135 1.76 -5.63 1.97
N GLU A 136 2.50 -5.82 0.88
CA GLU A 136 2.66 -7.11 0.21
C GLU A 136 3.96 -7.79 0.65
N HIS A 137 3.88 -9.04 1.11
CA HIS A 137 5.06 -9.81 1.49
C HIS A 137 4.81 -11.31 1.31
N PRO A 138 5.84 -12.11 0.93
CA PRO A 138 5.71 -13.56 0.80
C PRO A 138 5.38 -14.26 2.12
N ASP A 139 5.86 -13.75 3.24
CA ASP A 139 5.54 -14.27 4.57
C ASP A 139 4.43 -13.45 5.23
N ARG A 140 3.38 -14.15 5.66
CA ARG A 140 2.19 -13.57 6.28
C ARG A 140 2.48 -12.84 7.59
N GLU A 141 3.34 -13.42 8.44
CA GLU A 141 3.64 -12.85 9.76
C GLU A 141 4.52 -11.60 9.61
N THR A 142 5.44 -11.61 8.65
CA THR A 142 6.27 -10.45 8.32
C THR A 142 5.44 -9.33 7.71
N ALA A 143 4.49 -9.63 6.80
CA ALA A 143 3.54 -8.63 6.27
C ALA A 143 2.77 -7.93 7.39
N LYS A 144 2.27 -8.69 8.35
CA LYS A 144 1.55 -8.16 9.52
C LYS A 144 2.45 -7.29 10.41
N ARG A 145 3.68 -7.74 10.71
CA ARG A 145 4.64 -6.96 11.51
C ARG A 145 5.00 -5.64 10.83
N ILE A 146 5.24 -5.66 9.53
CA ILE A 146 5.50 -4.46 8.73
C ILE A 146 4.32 -3.49 8.80
N ALA A 147 3.09 -3.97 8.59
CA ALA A 147 1.89 -3.13 8.65
C ALA A 147 1.69 -2.50 10.04
N GLN A 148 1.94 -3.26 11.11
CA GLN A 148 1.86 -2.76 12.49
C GLN A 148 2.95 -1.71 12.79
N ALA A 149 4.18 -1.96 12.36
CA ALA A 149 5.28 -1.03 12.55
C ALA A 149 5.07 0.28 11.76
N LEU A 150 4.56 0.20 10.52
CA LEU A 150 4.18 1.37 9.74
C LEU A 150 3.08 2.18 10.42
N LEU A 151 2.08 1.51 11.00
CA LEU A 151 1.03 2.17 11.75
C LEU A 151 1.60 2.93 12.96
N THR A 152 2.55 2.34 13.68
CA THR A 152 3.22 2.97 14.82
C THR A 152 4.01 4.20 14.37
N ILE A 153 4.80 4.10 13.30
CA ILE A 153 5.57 5.22 12.73
C ILE A 153 4.63 6.34 12.29
N PHE A 154 3.49 6.00 11.66
CA PHE A 154 2.50 6.97 11.24
C PHE A 154 1.88 7.73 12.43
N ILE A 155 1.50 7.01 13.49
CA ILE A 155 0.92 7.62 14.71
C ILE A 155 1.95 8.52 15.40
N GLU A 156 3.18 8.07 15.57
CA GLU A 156 4.26 8.88 16.17
C GLU A 156 4.52 10.15 15.35
N GLY A 157 4.62 10.04 14.03
CA GLY A 157 4.82 11.19 13.14
C GLY A 157 3.68 12.18 13.21
N SER A 158 2.43 11.69 13.28
CA SER A 158 1.25 12.56 13.40
C SER A 158 1.14 13.27 14.77
N LEU A 159 1.60 12.63 15.84
CA LEU A 159 1.64 13.21 17.17
C LEU A 159 2.77 14.24 17.33
N SER A 160 3.95 13.96 16.74
CA SER A 160 5.07 14.91 16.75
C SER A 160 4.72 16.20 16.02
N GLY A 161 4.11 16.12 14.84
CA GLY A 161 3.65 17.29 14.10
C GLY A 161 2.65 18.14 14.90
N LYS A 162 1.70 17.50 15.60
CA LYS A 162 0.75 18.24 16.45
C LYS A 162 1.40 18.91 17.66
N ARG A 163 2.47 18.36 18.21
CA ARG A 163 3.22 18.98 19.30
C ARG A 163 4.00 20.20 18.82
N GLU A 164 4.69 20.09 17.69
CA GLU A 164 5.43 21.22 17.09
C GLU A 164 4.48 22.37 16.72
N ASP A 165 3.29 22.07 16.18
CA ASP A 165 2.26 23.06 15.87
C ASP A 165 1.75 23.74 17.16
N ALA A 166 1.58 22.98 18.25
CA ALA A 166 1.13 23.53 19.53
C ALA A 166 2.21 24.41 20.18
N ASP A 167 3.46 23.96 20.19
CA ASP A 167 4.59 24.72 20.75
C ASP A 167 4.83 26.02 19.94
N GLY A 168 4.80 25.94 18.60
CA GLY A 168 4.90 27.14 17.76
C GLY A 168 3.73 28.11 17.93
N SER A 169 2.55 27.60 18.26
CA SER A 169 1.39 28.47 18.58
C SER A 169 1.53 29.17 19.92
N LEU A 170 2.13 28.51 20.91
CA LEU A 170 2.41 29.11 22.21
C LEU A 170 3.49 30.19 22.10
N ASP A 171 4.57 29.93 21.38
CA ASP A 171 5.63 30.91 21.13
C ASP A 171 5.10 32.16 20.43
N TYR A 172 4.23 31.98 19.42
CA TYR A 172 3.56 33.10 18.72
C TYR A 172 2.66 33.91 19.67
N LEU A 173 1.91 33.23 20.55
CA LEU A 173 1.05 33.92 21.52
C LEU A 173 1.89 34.69 22.55
N ASP A 174 2.98 34.11 23.04
CA ASP A 174 3.89 34.77 23.97
C ASP A 174 4.56 36.01 23.35
N GLU A 175 5.01 35.91 22.10
CA GLU A 175 5.52 37.06 21.34
C GLU A 175 4.47 38.17 21.19
N LYS A 176 3.21 37.80 20.89
CA LYS A 176 2.11 38.77 20.77
C LYS A 176 1.73 39.40 22.10
N ILE A 177 1.77 38.65 23.19
CA ILE A 177 1.48 39.18 24.52
C ILE A 177 2.56 40.24 24.89
N GLN A 178 3.84 39.95 24.64
CA GLN A 178 4.90 40.90 24.88
C GLN A 178 4.79 42.15 24.02
N GLU A 179 4.37 42.03 22.74
CA GLU A 179 4.12 43.18 21.85
C GLU A 179 2.99 44.09 22.35
N TYR A 180 2.03 43.54 23.09
CA TYR A 180 0.88 44.31 23.63
C TYR A 180 1.13 44.86 25.06
N GLU A 181 2.18 44.38 25.75
CA GLU A 181 2.56 44.86 27.09
C GLU A 181 3.53 46.02 27.04
N ASP A 182 4.23 46.25 25.91
CA ASP A 182 5.14 47.40 25.65
C ASP A 182 4.35 48.57 24.98
#